data_e32b6ea0e993eb36a43feb1e5d73fc20
#
_entry.id   e32b6ea0e993eb36a43feb1e5d73fc20
#
_cell.length_a   1.000
_cell.length_b   1.000
_cell.length_c   1.000
_cell.angle_alpha   90.00
_cell.angle_beta   90.00
_cell.angle_gamma   90.00
#
_symmetry.space_group_name_H-M   'P 1'
#
loop_
_entity.id
_entity.type
_entity.pdbx_description
1 polymer ?
#
loop_
_entity_poly.entity_id
_entity_poly.type
_entity_poly.pdbx_seq_one_letter_code
_entity_poly.pdbx_strand_id
1 'polypeptide(L)'
;MERSLDTLIQEDLGDKPYRSIEGDLRTGILILCDHAENIIPDSYANLGLRSEDLNRHIAYDLGAAPVAERLAELLSAPALLSRFSRLLIDPNRGLDDPTLIMQISDGLVVPGNAALDEAAIAARVARYYTPYHQAIERAIDAGIAAGKPPVVVSVHSFTQAWKGVPRPWSVGVLWDKDPRLALPLLEGLRTIPGIVVGDNAPYTGQLKGDTLYRHGTRRGLAHALIEVRQDLILGPEGQAEWARRLAEVLRKVVRLGGPLHAIEIHGSYTGHRIGSRAKWRGRRDRWHDRSNPNRA
;
A
#
# COMPACT_ATOMS: atom_id res chain seq x y z
N MET A 1 15.61 -1.93 35.60
CA MET A 1 14.56 -2.83 35.09
C MET A 1 14.35 -2.41 33.63
N GLU A 2 15.08 -3.03 32.74
CA GLU A 2 14.97 -2.74 31.30
C GLU A 2 13.58 -3.19 30.83
N ARG A 3 12.78 -2.25 30.32
CA ARG A 3 11.53 -2.61 29.63
C ARG A 3 11.87 -3.43 28.40
N SER A 4 11.14 -4.51 28.17
CA SER A 4 11.38 -5.32 26.98
C SER A 4 11.11 -4.49 25.72
N LEU A 5 11.84 -4.78 24.65
CA LEU A 5 11.67 -4.10 23.35
C LEU A 5 10.19 -4.16 22.89
N ASP A 6 9.50 -5.26 23.21
CA ASP A 6 8.07 -5.46 22.89
C ASP A 6 7.15 -4.48 23.62
N THR A 7 7.48 -4.13 24.89
CA THR A 7 6.69 -3.18 25.68
C THR A 7 6.83 -1.75 25.14
N LEU A 8 8.04 -1.33 24.73
CA LEU A 8 8.28 0.01 24.18
C LEU A 8 7.59 0.22 22.84
N ILE A 9 7.59 -0.79 21.97
CA ILE A 9 6.91 -0.72 20.66
C ILE A 9 5.39 -0.68 20.82
N GLN A 10 4.87 -1.34 21.84
CA GLN A 10 3.44 -1.33 22.16
C GLN A 10 2.94 0.05 22.62
N GLU A 11 3.79 0.85 23.27
CA GLU A 11 3.47 2.22 23.67
C GLU A 11 3.36 3.16 22.46
N ASP A 12 4.22 3.03 21.41
CA ASP A 12 4.26 3.93 20.24
C ASP A 12 3.19 3.66 19.18
N LEU A 13 2.96 2.38 18.85
CA LEU A 13 2.02 1.98 17.79
C LEU A 13 0.71 1.38 18.34
N GLY A 14 0.58 1.24 19.69
CA GLY A 14 -0.46 0.44 20.30
C GLY A 14 -0.27 -1.05 19.98
N ASP A 15 -1.36 -1.81 20.02
CA ASP A 15 -1.29 -3.27 19.83
C ASP A 15 -1.05 -3.69 18.36
N LYS A 16 -1.20 -2.77 17.38
CA LYS A 16 -1.19 -3.14 15.96
C LYS A 16 -0.41 -2.12 15.12
N PRO A 17 0.43 -2.60 14.16
CA PRO A 17 1.13 -1.72 13.22
C PRO A 17 0.23 -1.21 12.08
N TYR A 18 -1.07 -1.31 12.21
CA TYR A 18 -2.07 -0.79 11.28
C TYR A 18 -3.30 -0.30 12.02
N ARG A 19 -4.01 0.61 11.40
CA ARG A 19 -5.32 1.08 11.83
C ARG A 19 -6.39 0.55 10.88
N SER A 20 -7.49 0.09 11.44
CA SER A 20 -8.68 -0.34 10.69
C SER A 20 -9.81 0.67 10.88
N ILE A 21 -10.49 0.98 9.79
CA ILE A 21 -11.76 1.70 9.79
C ILE A 21 -12.84 0.68 9.48
N GLU A 22 -13.80 0.57 10.37
CA GLU A 22 -14.94 -0.32 10.17
C GLU A 22 -15.82 0.18 9.03
N GLY A 23 -16.43 -0.75 8.30
CA GLY A 23 -17.32 -0.44 7.19
C GLY A 23 -18.17 -1.65 6.82
N ASP A 24 -19.12 -1.43 5.91
CA ASP A 24 -19.99 -2.48 5.42
C ASP A 24 -19.33 -3.28 4.29
N LEU A 25 -19.01 -4.53 4.54
CA LEU A 25 -18.45 -5.44 3.53
C LEU A 25 -19.36 -5.59 2.30
N ARG A 26 -20.67 -5.35 2.44
CA ARG A 26 -21.63 -5.39 1.33
C ARG A 26 -21.43 -4.28 0.32
N THR A 27 -20.66 -3.23 0.64
CA THR A 27 -20.23 -2.24 -0.35
C THR A 27 -19.40 -2.88 -1.46
N GLY A 28 -18.70 -3.96 -1.15
CA GLY A 28 -17.79 -4.65 -2.06
C GLY A 28 -16.55 -3.81 -2.37
N ILE A 29 -16.14 -2.91 -1.48
CA ILE A 29 -14.95 -2.08 -1.61
C ILE A 29 -14.09 -2.29 -0.38
N LEU A 30 -12.77 -2.42 -0.58
CA LEU A 30 -11.76 -2.37 0.47
C LEU A 30 -10.76 -1.27 0.13
N ILE A 31 -10.59 -0.30 1.04
CA ILE A 31 -9.65 0.80 0.87
C ILE A 31 -8.38 0.48 1.65
N LEU A 32 -7.23 0.74 1.02
CA LEU A 32 -5.90 0.59 1.61
C LEU A 32 -5.16 1.92 1.56
N CYS A 33 -4.25 2.14 2.52
CA CYS A 33 -3.26 3.21 2.47
C CYS A 33 -1.96 2.66 3.05
N ASP A 34 -1.06 2.26 2.16
CA ASP A 34 0.18 1.57 2.54
C ASP A 34 1.20 2.49 3.21
N HIS A 35 1.15 3.80 2.91
CA HIS A 35 2.10 4.79 3.41
C HIS A 35 1.39 5.90 4.20
N ALA A 36 0.51 5.49 5.14
CA ALA A 36 -0.41 6.41 5.80
C ALA A 36 0.26 7.28 6.87
N GLU A 37 1.22 6.73 7.61
CA GLU A 37 1.87 7.40 8.74
C GLU A 37 3.40 7.28 8.65
N ASN A 38 4.10 8.19 9.34
CA ASN A 38 5.57 8.26 9.38
C ASN A 38 6.16 7.76 10.71
N ILE A 39 5.42 7.02 11.51
CA ILE A 39 5.85 6.58 12.84
C ILE A 39 7.04 5.62 12.72
N ILE A 40 8.08 5.90 13.46
CA ILE A 40 9.21 5.02 13.71
C ILE A 40 9.30 4.84 15.21
N PRO A 41 9.09 3.63 15.76
CA PRO A 41 9.16 3.39 17.19
C PRO A 41 10.50 3.80 17.80
N ASP A 42 10.49 4.31 19.02
CA ASP A 42 11.65 4.85 19.72
C ASP A 42 12.84 3.89 19.75
N SER A 43 12.57 2.59 19.81
CA SER A 43 13.60 1.54 19.75
C SER A 43 14.46 1.55 18.48
N TYR A 44 14.02 2.24 17.43
CA TYR A 44 14.77 2.43 16.18
C TYR A 44 15.45 3.80 16.09
N ALA A 45 15.37 4.64 17.13
CA ALA A 45 16.04 5.95 17.21
C ALA A 45 15.89 6.78 15.92
N ASN A 46 14.65 6.90 15.42
CA ASN A 46 14.32 7.57 14.16
C ASN A 46 15.15 7.11 12.94
N LEU A 47 15.72 5.92 12.98
CA LEU A 47 16.68 5.40 11.99
C LEU A 47 17.92 6.30 11.79
N GLY A 48 18.27 7.12 12.80
CA GLY A 48 19.34 8.10 12.73
C GLY A 48 19.01 9.35 11.90
N LEU A 49 17.73 9.54 11.58
CA LEU A 49 17.22 10.69 10.83
C LEU A 49 16.79 11.82 11.77
N ARG A 50 16.78 13.05 11.27
CA ARG A 50 16.20 14.19 11.98
C ARG A 50 14.67 14.14 11.86
N SER A 51 13.96 14.68 12.83
CA SER A 51 12.50 14.76 12.82
C SER A 51 11.93 15.47 11.57
N GLU A 52 12.67 16.44 11.03
CA GLU A 52 12.30 17.16 9.80
C GLU A 52 12.26 16.22 8.58
N ASP A 53 13.18 15.27 8.51
CA ASP A 53 13.26 14.32 7.39
C ASP A 53 12.08 13.31 7.42
N LEU A 54 11.59 13.00 8.61
CA LEU A 54 10.42 12.14 8.80
C LEU A 54 9.08 12.81 8.39
N ASN A 55 9.06 14.13 8.24
CA ASN A 55 7.90 14.86 7.76
C ASN A 55 7.89 15.04 6.22
N ARG A 56 8.86 14.45 5.51
CA ARG A 56 8.95 14.49 4.06
C ARG A 56 8.27 13.29 3.41
N HIS A 57 7.95 13.43 2.13
CA HIS A 57 7.39 12.37 1.28
C HIS A 57 8.21 11.08 1.22
N ILE A 58 9.45 11.09 1.68
CA ILE A 58 10.29 9.89 1.77
C ILE A 58 9.83 8.94 2.87
N ALA A 59 9.20 9.46 3.92
CA ALA A 59 8.79 8.68 5.09
C ALA A 59 7.35 8.19 5.00
N TYR A 60 6.46 8.92 4.33
CA TYR A 60 5.03 8.60 4.16
C TYR A 60 4.44 9.42 3.00
N ASP A 61 3.24 9.11 2.59
CA ASP A 61 2.55 9.80 1.51
C ASP A 61 1.69 10.95 2.07
N LEU A 62 2.20 12.19 1.94
CA LEU A 62 1.55 13.37 2.52
C LEU A 62 0.12 13.52 2.01
N GLY A 63 -0.82 13.65 2.94
CA GLY A 63 -2.24 13.85 2.67
C GLY A 63 -3.01 12.59 2.25
N ALA A 64 -2.35 11.46 1.97
CA ALA A 64 -3.02 10.25 1.52
C ALA A 64 -3.93 9.63 2.59
N ALA A 65 -3.49 9.55 3.85
CA ALA A 65 -4.27 8.97 4.93
C ALA A 65 -5.60 9.69 5.17
N PRO A 66 -5.68 11.02 5.34
CA PRO A 66 -6.94 11.73 5.47
C PRO A 66 -7.88 11.57 4.27
N VAL A 67 -7.34 11.47 3.05
CA VAL A 67 -8.14 11.17 1.85
C VAL A 67 -8.73 9.78 1.93
N ALA A 68 -7.93 8.76 2.28
CA ALA A 68 -8.37 7.38 2.42
C ALA A 68 -9.45 7.22 3.51
N GLU A 69 -9.28 7.89 4.66
CA GLU A 69 -10.24 7.90 5.77
C GLU A 69 -11.59 8.48 5.35
N ARG A 70 -11.57 9.70 4.78
CA ARG A 70 -12.79 10.34 4.30
C ARG A 70 -13.45 9.57 3.17
N LEU A 71 -12.66 8.94 2.30
CA LEU A 71 -13.16 8.08 1.23
C LEU A 71 -13.89 6.86 1.81
N ALA A 72 -13.32 6.22 2.85
CA ALA A 72 -13.93 5.11 3.56
C ALA A 72 -15.26 5.51 4.20
N GLU A 73 -15.30 6.64 4.90
CA GLU A 73 -16.53 7.20 5.49
C GLU A 73 -17.59 7.46 4.43
N LEU A 74 -17.25 8.19 3.36
CA LEU A 74 -18.16 8.53 2.29
C LEU A 74 -18.75 7.31 1.59
N LEU A 75 -17.95 6.23 1.44
CA LEU A 75 -18.38 4.99 0.80
C LEU A 75 -18.98 3.99 1.80
N SER A 76 -18.91 4.26 3.11
CA SER A 76 -19.21 3.30 4.18
C SER A 76 -18.43 1.99 4.00
N ALA A 77 -17.22 2.08 3.44
CA ALA A 77 -16.37 0.94 3.12
C ALA A 77 -15.33 0.70 4.21
N PRO A 78 -14.93 -0.55 4.48
CA PRO A 78 -13.82 -0.82 5.37
C PRO A 78 -12.50 -0.29 4.79
N ALA A 79 -11.59 0.15 5.67
CA ALA A 79 -10.26 0.55 5.27
C ALA A 79 -9.17 0.03 6.21
N LEU A 80 -7.96 -0.16 5.67
CA LEU A 80 -6.76 -0.53 6.41
C LEU A 80 -5.63 0.43 6.03
N LEU A 81 -5.03 1.04 7.05
CA LEU A 81 -3.97 2.03 6.91
C LEU A 81 -2.75 1.58 7.71
N SER A 82 -1.55 1.62 7.12
CA SER A 82 -0.31 1.36 7.87
C SER A 82 -0.08 2.46 8.91
N ARG A 83 0.60 2.14 10.02
CA ARG A 83 0.93 3.12 11.05
C ARG A 83 2.42 3.42 11.16
N PHE A 84 3.23 2.79 10.35
CA PHE A 84 4.68 2.92 10.37
C PHE A 84 5.22 3.54 9.09
N SER A 85 6.36 4.22 9.23
CA SER A 85 7.06 4.82 8.10
C SER A 85 7.53 3.76 7.10
N ARG A 86 7.37 4.05 5.81
CA ARG A 86 7.96 3.22 4.74
C ARG A 86 9.49 3.14 4.81
N LEU A 87 10.15 4.05 5.53
CA LEU A 87 11.60 3.97 5.77
C LEU A 87 11.97 2.88 6.75
N LEU A 88 11.07 2.50 7.68
CA LEU A 88 11.29 1.39 8.60
C LEU A 88 11.24 0.07 7.84
N ILE A 89 10.19 -0.14 7.06
CA ILE A 89 9.99 -1.21 6.09
C ILE A 89 8.84 -0.80 5.16
N ASP A 90 9.01 -0.96 3.86
CA ASP A 90 7.97 -0.54 2.91
C ASP A 90 6.93 -1.65 2.70
N PRO A 91 5.69 -1.50 3.20
CA PRO A 91 4.66 -2.53 3.03
C PRO A 91 4.25 -2.69 1.57
N ASN A 92 4.47 -1.66 0.73
CA ASN A 92 4.17 -1.70 -0.70
C ASN A 92 5.35 -2.20 -1.55
N ARG A 93 6.18 -3.10 -0.98
CA ARG A 93 7.28 -3.79 -1.68
C ARG A 93 7.22 -5.29 -1.44
N GLY A 94 7.74 -6.06 -2.40
CA GLY A 94 7.92 -7.50 -2.22
C GLY A 94 9.02 -7.80 -1.21
N LEU A 95 8.94 -8.96 -0.54
CA LEU A 95 9.97 -9.39 0.42
C LEU A 95 11.34 -9.63 -0.22
N ASP A 96 11.39 -9.81 -1.54
CA ASP A 96 12.58 -9.97 -2.36
C ASP A 96 13.02 -8.67 -3.08
N ASP A 97 12.33 -7.56 -2.81
CA ASP A 97 12.64 -6.26 -3.39
C ASP A 97 13.79 -5.59 -2.61
N PRO A 98 14.86 -5.14 -3.28
CA PRO A 98 15.99 -4.47 -2.61
C PRO A 98 15.61 -3.14 -1.97
N THR A 99 14.44 -2.58 -2.32
CA THR A 99 13.91 -1.35 -1.74
C THR A 99 12.90 -1.57 -0.62
N LEU A 100 12.72 -2.84 -0.17
CA LEU A 100 11.87 -3.17 0.99
C LEU A 100 12.28 -2.38 2.25
N ILE A 101 13.58 -2.24 2.47
CA ILE A 101 14.17 -1.41 3.52
C ILE A 101 15.21 -0.50 2.86
N MET A 102 14.80 0.70 2.51
CA MET A 102 15.63 1.62 1.75
C MET A 102 16.79 2.17 2.58
N GLN A 103 18.01 2.07 2.06
CA GLN A 103 19.21 2.68 2.64
C GLN A 103 19.40 4.14 2.20
N ILE A 104 18.84 4.49 1.04
CA ILE A 104 18.86 5.86 0.48
C ILE A 104 17.48 6.16 -0.09
N SER A 105 16.92 7.29 0.27
CA SER A 105 15.64 7.77 -0.27
C SER A 105 15.75 9.25 -0.65
N ASP A 106 15.46 9.58 -1.91
CA ASP A 106 15.59 10.94 -2.47
C ASP A 106 16.90 11.64 -2.09
N GLY A 107 18.01 10.93 -2.24
CA GLY A 107 19.37 11.40 -1.95
C GLY A 107 19.73 11.46 -0.46
N LEU A 108 18.82 11.18 0.44
CA LEU A 108 19.06 11.10 1.88
C LEU A 108 19.47 9.68 2.27
N VAL A 109 20.61 9.54 2.94
CA VAL A 109 21.04 8.27 3.54
C VAL A 109 20.22 8.02 4.80
N VAL A 110 19.75 6.77 4.99
CA VAL A 110 19.03 6.29 6.18
C VAL A 110 19.99 5.47 7.04
N PRO A 111 20.67 6.06 8.05
CA PRO A 111 21.75 5.39 8.75
C PRO A 111 21.33 4.08 9.44
N GLY A 112 20.14 4.04 10.04
CA GLY A 112 19.58 2.87 10.71
C GLY A 112 19.22 1.71 9.78
N ASN A 113 19.38 1.89 8.46
CA ASN A 113 19.16 0.85 7.46
C ASN A 113 20.47 0.37 6.78
N ALA A 114 21.60 1.01 7.06
CA ALA A 114 22.83 0.82 6.29
C ALA A 114 23.51 -0.55 6.49
N ALA A 115 23.28 -1.20 7.63
CA ALA A 115 24.00 -2.44 8.00
C ALA A 115 23.08 -3.40 8.76
N LEU A 116 21.91 -3.67 8.23
CA LEU A 116 20.98 -4.62 8.86
C LEU A 116 21.39 -6.05 8.51
N ASP A 117 21.48 -6.89 9.53
CA ASP A 117 21.58 -8.33 9.36
C ASP A 117 20.21 -8.96 9.05
N GLU A 118 20.23 -10.23 8.68
CA GLU A 118 19.01 -10.99 8.36
C GLU A 118 18.02 -11.05 9.53
N ALA A 119 18.51 -11.10 10.77
CA ALA A 119 17.69 -11.17 11.97
C ALA A 119 16.92 -9.85 12.20
N ALA A 120 17.60 -8.70 12.01
CA ALA A 120 16.97 -7.39 12.11
C ALA A 120 15.92 -7.17 11.00
N ILE A 121 16.21 -7.61 9.78
CA ILE A 121 15.24 -7.58 8.67
C ILE A 121 14.04 -8.47 8.99
N ALA A 122 14.26 -9.70 9.42
CA ALA A 122 13.21 -10.65 9.79
C ALA A 122 12.32 -10.12 10.93
N ALA A 123 12.92 -9.45 11.91
CA ALA A 123 12.18 -8.81 13.00
C ALA A 123 11.23 -7.72 12.51
N ARG A 124 11.68 -6.83 11.58
CA ARG A 124 10.80 -5.80 10.99
C ARG A 124 9.69 -6.43 10.15
N VAL A 125 10.00 -7.46 9.38
CA VAL A 125 8.99 -8.21 8.61
C VAL A 125 7.94 -8.81 9.54
N ALA A 126 8.35 -9.48 10.61
CA ALA A 126 7.42 -10.13 11.54
C ALA A 126 6.54 -9.13 12.30
N ARG A 127 7.09 -7.95 12.68
CA ARG A 127 6.40 -6.98 13.53
C ARG A 127 5.49 -6.01 12.78
N TYR A 128 5.87 -5.61 11.57
CA TYR A 128 5.19 -4.53 10.84
C TYR A 128 4.54 -5.03 9.55
N TYR A 129 5.35 -5.65 8.70
CA TYR A 129 4.92 -6.05 7.37
C TYR A 129 3.88 -7.18 7.42
N THR A 130 4.20 -8.28 8.10
CA THR A 130 3.33 -9.46 8.14
C THR A 130 1.96 -9.17 8.78
N PRO A 131 1.85 -8.50 9.94
CA PRO A 131 0.54 -8.22 10.53
C PRO A 131 -0.34 -7.31 9.67
N TYR A 132 0.24 -6.32 8.98
CA TYR A 132 -0.49 -5.47 8.05
C TYR A 132 -1.07 -6.26 6.90
N HIS A 133 -0.26 -7.05 6.21
CA HIS A 133 -0.73 -7.88 5.10
C HIS A 133 -1.73 -8.96 5.52
N GLN A 134 -1.55 -9.56 6.70
CA GLN A 134 -2.54 -10.48 7.25
C GLN A 134 -3.88 -9.80 7.57
N ALA A 135 -3.87 -8.53 7.98
CA ALA A 135 -5.11 -7.79 8.18
C ALA A 135 -5.85 -7.59 6.85
N ILE A 136 -5.14 -7.25 5.77
CA ILE A 136 -5.71 -7.15 4.43
C ILE A 136 -6.28 -8.49 3.97
N GLU A 137 -5.53 -9.58 4.15
CA GLU A 137 -6.00 -10.94 3.81
C GLU A 137 -7.32 -11.28 4.52
N ARG A 138 -7.39 -11.03 5.83
CA ARG A 138 -8.62 -11.27 6.61
C ARG A 138 -9.80 -10.45 6.13
N ALA A 139 -9.59 -9.17 5.81
CA ALA A 139 -10.66 -8.30 5.31
C ALA A 139 -11.19 -8.78 3.96
N ILE A 140 -10.30 -9.19 3.06
CA ILE A 140 -10.67 -9.75 1.76
C ILE A 140 -11.42 -11.08 1.93
N ASP A 141 -10.91 -11.98 2.78
CA ASP A 141 -11.54 -13.27 3.02
C ASP A 141 -12.95 -13.14 3.62
N ALA A 142 -13.15 -12.15 4.50
CA ALA A 142 -14.46 -11.81 5.04
C ALA A 142 -15.42 -11.33 3.95
N GLY A 143 -14.97 -10.47 3.02
CA GLY A 143 -15.77 -10.01 1.88
C GLY A 143 -16.15 -11.16 0.94
N ILE A 144 -15.21 -12.05 0.64
CA ILE A 144 -15.47 -13.25 -0.17
C ILE A 144 -16.48 -14.18 0.53
N ALA A 145 -16.32 -14.41 1.82
CA ALA A 145 -17.23 -15.24 2.61
C ALA A 145 -18.64 -14.64 2.70
N ALA A 146 -18.75 -13.29 2.68
CA ALA A 146 -20.03 -12.59 2.61
C ALA A 146 -20.67 -12.62 1.19
N GLY A 147 -20.06 -13.32 0.23
CA GLY A 147 -20.57 -13.46 -1.14
C GLY A 147 -20.27 -12.27 -2.07
N LYS A 148 -19.47 -11.30 -1.62
CA LYS A 148 -19.11 -10.14 -2.42
C LYS A 148 -17.60 -9.87 -2.34
N PRO A 149 -16.79 -10.55 -3.19
CA PRO A 149 -15.36 -10.28 -3.29
C PRO A 149 -15.10 -8.77 -3.48
N PRO A 150 -14.26 -8.14 -2.65
CA PRO A 150 -14.08 -6.69 -2.73
C PRO A 150 -13.24 -6.28 -3.93
N VAL A 151 -13.54 -5.12 -4.51
CA VAL A 151 -12.56 -4.36 -5.28
C VAL A 151 -11.57 -3.73 -4.31
N VAL A 152 -10.27 -3.78 -4.63
CA VAL A 152 -9.22 -3.27 -3.76
C VAL A 152 -8.71 -1.94 -4.32
N VAL A 153 -8.84 -0.87 -3.53
CA VAL A 153 -8.42 0.49 -3.88
C VAL A 153 -7.33 0.92 -2.92
N SER A 154 -6.08 1.07 -3.38
CA SER A 154 -5.00 1.64 -2.57
C SER A 154 -4.85 3.12 -2.87
N VAL A 155 -4.80 3.96 -1.81
CA VAL A 155 -4.69 5.42 -1.91
C VAL A 155 -3.28 5.84 -1.51
N HIS A 156 -2.63 6.55 -2.42
CA HIS A 156 -1.28 7.08 -2.31
C HIS A 156 -1.21 8.55 -2.70
N SER A 157 -0.04 9.16 -2.56
CA SER A 157 0.21 10.51 -3.07
C SER A 157 1.63 10.68 -3.59
N PHE A 158 1.78 11.53 -4.61
CA PHE A 158 3.07 11.81 -5.25
C PHE A 158 3.42 13.29 -5.26
N THR A 159 4.72 13.61 -5.29
CA THR A 159 5.23 14.99 -5.32
C THR A 159 4.90 15.71 -6.64
N GLN A 160 4.59 17.00 -6.57
CA GLN A 160 4.26 17.84 -7.74
C GLN A 160 5.41 18.01 -8.73
N ALA A 161 6.64 17.70 -8.33
CA ALA A 161 7.81 17.72 -9.20
C ALA A 161 8.77 16.59 -8.82
N TRP A 162 9.60 16.16 -9.77
CA TRP A 162 10.67 15.20 -9.55
C TRP A 162 11.96 15.73 -10.18
N LYS A 163 13.00 15.89 -9.37
CA LYS A 163 14.31 16.44 -9.81
C LYS A 163 14.15 17.75 -10.60
N GLY A 164 13.28 18.65 -10.13
CA GLY A 164 13.00 19.93 -10.76
C GLY A 164 12.05 19.89 -11.96
N VAL A 165 11.60 18.71 -12.40
CA VAL A 165 10.66 18.59 -13.52
C VAL A 165 9.24 18.50 -12.97
N PRO A 166 8.34 19.45 -13.32
CA PRO A 166 6.94 19.40 -12.90
C PRO A 166 6.20 18.15 -13.42
N ARG A 167 5.32 17.60 -12.60
CA ARG A 167 4.44 16.49 -12.94
C ARG A 167 3.05 17.05 -13.28
N PRO A 168 2.56 16.90 -14.51
CA PRO A 168 1.32 17.54 -14.95
C PRO A 168 0.06 16.91 -14.37
N TRP A 169 0.12 15.65 -13.95
CA TRP A 169 -1.05 14.91 -13.49
C TRP A 169 -1.54 15.41 -12.14
N SER A 170 -2.84 15.57 -12.00
CA SER A 170 -3.51 15.82 -10.73
C SER A 170 -3.72 14.53 -9.96
N VAL A 171 -3.98 13.45 -10.68
CA VAL A 171 -4.20 12.11 -10.17
C VAL A 171 -3.68 11.07 -11.15
N GLY A 172 -3.09 9.99 -10.67
CA GLY A 172 -2.71 8.81 -11.43
C GLY A 172 -3.55 7.61 -11.03
N VAL A 173 -3.83 6.72 -11.99
CA VAL A 173 -4.36 5.38 -11.73
C VAL A 173 -3.33 4.39 -12.20
N LEU A 174 -2.82 3.59 -11.27
CA LEU A 174 -1.78 2.59 -11.53
C LEU A 174 -2.42 1.20 -11.52
N TRP A 175 -2.11 0.43 -12.53
CA TRP A 175 -2.66 -0.90 -12.74
C TRP A 175 -1.73 -1.77 -13.59
N ASP A 176 -1.95 -3.10 -13.55
CA ASP A 176 -1.17 -4.06 -14.35
C ASP A 176 -2.04 -4.59 -15.51
N LYS A 177 -2.51 -5.82 -15.47
CA LYS A 177 -3.28 -6.42 -16.56
C LYS A 177 -4.78 -6.41 -16.36
N ASP A 178 -5.25 -6.26 -15.12
CA ASP A 178 -6.67 -6.27 -14.83
C ASP A 178 -7.33 -4.92 -15.12
N PRO A 179 -8.15 -4.79 -16.19
CA PRO A 179 -8.73 -3.52 -16.58
C PRO A 179 -10.05 -3.21 -15.86
N ARG A 180 -10.61 -4.18 -15.12
CA ARG A 180 -11.99 -4.13 -14.63
C ARG A 180 -12.30 -2.91 -13.77
N LEU A 181 -11.38 -2.53 -12.87
CA LEU A 181 -11.53 -1.33 -12.05
C LEU A 181 -10.84 -0.13 -12.71
N ALA A 182 -9.63 -0.33 -13.25
CA ALA A 182 -8.76 0.74 -13.71
C ALA A 182 -9.37 1.56 -14.86
N LEU A 183 -9.89 0.91 -15.91
CA LEU A 183 -10.42 1.64 -17.06
C LEU A 183 -11.66 2.47 -16.73
N PRO A 184 -12.72 1.94 -16.05
CA PRO A 184 -13.85 2.77 -15.66
C PRO A 184 -13.47 3.90 -14.70
N LEU A 185 -12.47 3.68 -13.82
CA LEU A 185 -11.96 4.70 -12.92
C LEU A 185 -11.28 5.83 -13.69
N LEU A 186 -10.42 5.50 -14.66
CA LEU A 186 -9.78 6.45 -15.56
C LEU A 186 -10.81 7.27 -16.35
N GLU A 187 -11.80 6.60 -16.93
CA GLU A 187 -12.89 7.27 -17.66
C GLU A 187 -13.65 8.24 -16.76
N GLY A 188 -14.06 7.77 -15.56
CA GLY A 188 -14.80 8.60 -14.62
C GLY A 188 -14.00 9.82 -14.14
N LEU A 189 -12.71 9.65 -13.83
CA LEU A 189 -11.84 10.75 -13.42
C LEU A 189 -11.64 11.78 -14.54
N ARG A 190 -11.51 11.35 -15.78
CA ARG A 190 -11.36 12.24 -16.95
C ARG A 190 -12.58 13.11 -17.21
N THR A 191 -13.76 12.79 -16.66
CA THR A 191 -14.94 13.64 -16.76
C THR A 191 -14.92 14.86 -15.83
N ILE A 192 -14.00 14.89 -14.85
CA ILE A 192 -13.94 15.98 -13.88
C ILE A 192 -13.18 17.15 -14.50
N PRO A 193 -13.80 18.34 -14.63
CA PRO A 193 -13.15 19.49 -15.25
C PRO A 193 -11.90 19.92 -14.49
N GLY A 194 -10.86 20.33 -15.23
CA GLY A 194 -9.65 20.95 -14.67
C GLY A 194 -8.66 19.97 -14.04
N ILE A 195 -8.88 18.66 -14.09
CA ILE A 195 -7.89 17.68 -13.65
C ILE A 195 -7.21 16.96 -14.80
N VAL A 196 -5.94 16.65 -14.64
CA VAL A 196 -5.15 15.84 -15.57
C VAL A 196 -4.97 14.46 -14.98
N VAL A 197 -5.45 13.43 -15.67
CA VAL A 197 -5.43 12.04 -15.20
C VAL A 197 -4.29 11.27 -15.88
N GLY A 198 -3.41 10.70 -15.07
CA GLY A 198 -2.34 9.81 -15.50
C GLY A 198 -2.82 8.36 -15.56
N ASP A 199 -2.53 7.68 -16.68
CA ASP A 199 -2.72 6.25 -16.86
C ASP A 199 -1.34 5.59 -16.70
N ASN A 200 -1.14 4.85 -15.62
CA ASN A 200 0.19 4.39 -15.23
C ASN A 200 1.24 5.53 -15.23
N ALA A 201 0.86 6.69 -14.65
CA ALA A 201 1.69 7.87 -14.50
C ALA A 201 1.34 8.59 -13.18
N PRO A 202 2.36 9.10 -12.43
CA PRO A 202 3.79 9.16 -12.75
C PRO A 202 4.56 7.86 -12.53
N TYR A 203 3.93 6.82 -12.04
CA TYR A 203 4.52 5.50 -11.81
C TYR A 203 3.74 4.43 -12.58
N THR A 204 4.22 3.19 -12.53
CA THR A 204 3.52 2.03 -13.12
C THR A 204 2.95 1.13 -12.03
N GLY A 205 1.80 0.52 -12.27
CA GLY A 205 1.24 -0.56 -11.44
C GLY A 205 1.85 -1.94 -11.70
N GLN A 206 2.86 -2.03 -12.57
CA GLN A 206 3.53 -3.29 -12.89
C GLN A 206 4.68 -3.56 -11.92
N LEU A 207 4.36 -3.73 -10.63
CA LEU A 207 5.32 -3.99 -9.57
C LEU A 207 5.11 -5.40 -8.99
N LYS A 208 6.18 -6.21 -9.05
CA LYS A 208 6.15 -7.55 -8.48
C LYS A 208 6.18 -7.49 -6.96
N GLY A 209 5.18 -8.09 -6.31
CA GLY A 209 5.19 -8.30 -4.86
C GLY A 209 4.72 -7.10 -4.04
N ASP A 210 4.32 -6.00 -4.68
CA ASP A 210 3.66 -4.89 -4.00
C ASP A 210 2.29 -5.31 -3.42
N THR A 211 1.64 -4.40 -2.71
CA THR A 211 0.35 -4.66 -2.06
C THR A 211 -0.71 -5.12 -3.06
N LEU A 212 -0.84 -4.45 -4.20
CA LEU A 212 -1.85 -4.81 -5.20
C LEU A 212 -1.52 -6.09 -5.96
N TYR A 213 -0.25 -6.35 -6.25
CA TYR A 213 0.16 -7.65 -6.80
C TYR A 213 -0.22 -8.80 -5.86
N ARG A 214 0.03 -8.64 -4.56
CA ARG A 214 -0.21 -9.65 -3.53
C ARG A 214 -1.71 -9.90 -3.32
N HIS A 215 -2.49 -8.84 -3.14
CA HIS A 215 -3.86 -8.89 -2.68
C HIS A 215 -4.90 -8.76 -3.80
N GLY A 216 -4.55 -8.11 -4.90
CA GLY A 216 -5.37 -7.98 -6.10
C GLY A 216 -5.01 -9.01 -7.17
N THR A 217 -3.87 -8.81 -7.85
CA THR A 217 -3.45 -9.60 -9.01
C THR A 217 -3.41 -11.10 -8.73
N ARG A 218 -2.76 -11.52 -7.64
CA ARG A 218 -2.63 -12.94 -7.28
C ARG A 218 -3.93 -13.58 -6.80
N ARG A 219 -4.85 -12.76 -6.32
CA ARG A 219 -6.16 -13.21 -5.83
C ARG A 219 -7.27 -13.08 -6.87
N GLY A 220 -6.97 -12.49 -8.03
CA GLY A 220 -7.94 -12.28 -9.11
C GLY A 220 -9.03 -11.27 -8.76
N LEU A 221 -8.76 -10.35 -7.84
CA LEU A 221 -9.68 -9.29 -7.46
C LEU A 221 -9.45 -8.07 -8.34
N ALA A 222 -10.51 -7.38 -8.72
CA ALA A 222 -10.40 -6.10 -9.40
C ALA A 222 -9.74 -5.09 -8.46
N HIS A 223 -8.72 -4.36 -8.94
CA HIS A 223 -7.92 -3.48 -8.10
C HIS A 223 -7.31 -2.33 -8.89
N ALA A 224 -7.02 -1.24 -8.22
CA ALA A 224 -6.25 -0.12 -8.74
C ALA A 224 -5.59 0.65 -7.59
N LEU A 225 -4.42 1.25 -7.86
CA LEU A 225 -3.78 2.20 -6.98
C LEU A 225 -4.04 3.62 -7.50
N ILE A 226 -4.48 4.49 -6.61
CA ILE A 226 -4.77 5.89 -6.90
C ILE A 226 -3.67 6.74 -6.28
N GLU A 227 -2.99 7.51 -7.11
CA GLU A 227 -1.98 8.48 -6.72
C GLU A 227 -2.55 9.89 -6.84
N VAL A 228 -2.71 10.62 -5.74
CA VAL A 228 -3.13 12.03 -5.78
C VAL A 228 -1.89 12.93 -5.62
N ARG A 229 -1.79 14.00 -6.43
CA ARG A 229 -0.66 14.91 -6.31
C ARG A 229 -0.72 15.69 -4.99
N GLN A 230 0.36 15.68 -4.23
CA GLN A 230 0.44 16.10 -2.84
C GLN A 230 -0.02 17.55 -2.60
N ASP A 231 0.38 18.49 -3.47
CA ASP A 231 0.00 19.89 -3.35
C ASP A 231 -1.53 20.11 -3.34
N LEU A 232 -2.30 19.16 -3.87
CA LEU A 232 -3.76 19.21 -3.93
C LEU A 232 -4.43 18.69 -2.65
N ILE A 233 -3.67 18.03 -1.76
CA ILE A 233 -4.20 17.36 -0.56
C ILE A 233 -3.38 17.64 0.72
N LEU A 234 -2.56 18.69 0.73
CA LEU A 234 -1.82 19.09 1.94
C LEU A 234 -2.77 19.64 3.03
N GLY A 235 -3.83 20.31 2.64
CA GLY A 235 -4.80 20.89 3.57
C GLY A 235 -6.14 20.14 3.61
N PRO A 236 -6.91 20.34 4.69
CA PRO A 236 -8.17 19.62 4.92
C PRO A 236 -9.23 19.84 3.83
N GLU A 237 -9.26 21.01 3.19
CA GLU A 237 -10.19 21.31 2.10
C GLU A 237 -9.88 20.47 0.87
N GLY A 238 -8.61 20.40 0.46
CA GLY A 238 -8.17 19.56 -0.67
C GLY A 238 -8.40 18.08 -0.39
N GLN A 239 -8.13 17.62 0.84
CA GLN A 239 -8.39 16.25 1.27
C GLN A 239 -9.86 15.89 1.16
N ALA A 240 -10.75 16.76 1.64
CA ALA A 240 -12.19 16.57 1.56
C ALA A 240 -12.68 16.56 0.12
N GLU A 241 -12.19 17.48 -0.71
CA GLU A 241 -12.57 17.58 -2.12
C GLU A 241 -12.12 16.34 -2.90
N TRP A 242 -10.87 15.89 -2.73
CA TRP A 242 -10.40 14.69 -3.42
C TRP A 242 -11.10 13.41 -2.97
N ALA A 243 -11.36 13.27 -1.67
CA ALA A 243 -12.15 12.15 -1.17
C ALA A 243 -13.56 12.13 -1.78
N ARG A 244 -14.23 13.30 -1.89
CA ARG A 244 -15.55 13.43 -2.52
C ARG A 244 -15.51 13.03 -4.01
N ARG A 245 -14.54 13.57 -4.78
CA ARG A 245 -14.35 13.25 -6.20
C ARG A 245 -14.16 11.75 -6.42
N LEU A 246 -13.26 11.16 -5.66
CA LEU A 246 -12.99 9.72 -5.72
C LEU A 246 -14.22 8.89 -5.33
N ALA A 247 -14.94 9.29 -4.27
CA ALA A 247 -16.15 8.61 -3.85
C ALA A 247 -17.25 8.65 -4.93
N GLU A 248 -17.45 9.79 -5.58
CA GLU A 248 -18.43 9.93 -6.66
C GLU A 248 -18.10 9.01 -7.85
N VAL A 249 -16.84 8.97 -8.26
CA VAL A 249 -16.40 8.10 -9.37
C VAL A 249 -16.51 6.63 -8.97
N LEU A 250 -16.01 6.24 -7.81
CA LEU A 250 -16.06 4.85 -7.34
C LEU A 250 -17.50 4.34 -7.17
N ARG A 251 -18.41 5.16 -6.65
CA ARG A 251 -19.84 4.79 -6.56
C ARG A 251 -20.44 4.50 -7.93
N LYS A 252 -20.12 5.32 -8.93
CA LYS A 252 -20.59 5.09 -10.31
C LYS A 252 -20.01 3.80 -10.86
N VAL A 253 -18.70 3.59 -10.73
CA VAL A 253 -18.01 2.40 -11.23
C VAL A 253 -18.56 1.14 -10.58
N VAL A 254 -18.70 1.10 -9.25
CA VAL A 254 -19.21 -0.09 -8.54
C VAL A 254 -20.69 -0.35 -8.83
N ARG A 255 -21.49 0.70 -9.08
CA ARG A 255 -22.90 0.55 -9.49
C ARG A 255 -23.08 -0.04 -10.89
N LEU A 256 -22.11 0.14 -11.79
CA LEU A 256 -22.15 -0.49 -13.10
C LEU A 256 -22.16 -2.02 -12.99
N GLY A 257 -21.76 -2.57 -11.83
CA GLY A 257 -21.78 -4.01 -11.56
C GLY A 257 -20.85 -4.76 -12.51
N GLY A 258 -21.31 -5.90 -12.95
CA GLY A 258 -20.55 -6.73 -13.88
C GLY A 258 -19.41 -7.50 -13.20
N PRO A 259 -18.27 -7.69 -13.88
CA PRO A 259 -17.20 -8.57 -13.40
C PRO A 259 -16.35 -8.03 -12.24
N LEU A 260 -16.68 -6.84 -11.69
CA LEU A 260 -15.89 -6.21 -10.62
C LEU A 260 -15.76 -7.10 -9.38
N HIS A 261 -16.80 -7.83 -9.04
CA HIS A 261 -16.82 -8.74 -7.89
C HIS A 261 -16.55 -10.21 -8.26
N ALA A 262 -16.17 -10.48 -9.52
CA ALA A 262 -15.72 -11.80 -9.92
C ALA A 262 -14.26 -12.04 -9.50
N ILE A 263 -13.91 -13.26 -9.13
CA ILE A 263 -12.53 -13.68 -8.92
C ILE A 263 -11.99 -14.20 -10.25
N GLU A 264 -11.15 -13.40 -10.92
CA GLU A 264 -10.63 -13.69 -12.24
C GLU A 264 -9.14 -13.34 -12.34
N ILE A 265 -8.30 -14.28 -12.73
CA ILE A 265 -6.84 -14.10 -12.85
C ILE A 265 -6.49 -13.53 -14.21
N HIS A 266 -6.14 -12.26 -14.29
CA HIS A 266 -5.65 -11.58 -15.50
C HIS A 266 -4.14 -11.72 -15.71
N GLY A 267 -3.39 -12.14 -14.68
CA GLY A 267 -1.93 -12.26 -14.72
C GLY A 267 -1.21 -10.95 -14.46
N SER A 268 0.08 -10.89 -14.81
CA SER A 268 0.93 -9.71 -14.63
C SER A 268 1.95 -9.58 -15.76
N TYR A 269 2.32 -8.34 -16.11
CA TYR A 269 3.42 -8.05 -17.03
C TYR A 269 4.80 -8.29 -16.40
N THR A 270 4.89 -8.50 -15.09
CA THR A 270 6.17 -8.78 -14.40
C THR A 270 6.72 -10.19 -14.67
N GLY A 271 6.12 -10.95 -15.59
CA GLY A 271 6.61 -12.25 -16.08
C GLY A 271 6.39 -13.43 -15.13
N HIS A 272 5.74 -13.25 -13.99
CA HIS A 272 5.42 -14.36 -13.09
C HIS A 272 4.13 -15.06 -13.52
N ARG A 273 4.24 -16.38 -13.81
CA ARG A 273 3.04 -17.23 -13.93
C ARG A 273 2.36 -17.29 -12.56
N ILE A 274 1.21 -16.66 -12.46
CA ILE A 274 0.33 -16.79 -11.30
C ILE A 274 -0.39 -18.13 -11.49
N GLY A 275 0.14 -19.18 -10.84
CA GLY A 275 -0.46 -20.51 -10.90
C GLY A 275 -1.82 -20.52 -10.21
N SER A 276 -2.80 -21.16 -10.85
CA SER A 276 -4.07 -21.50 -10.25
C SER A 276 -3.85 -22.29 -8.94
N ARG A 277 -4.31 -21.74 -7.81
CA ARG A 277 -4.36 -22.39 -6.49
C ARG A 277 -3.05 -23.04 -6.01
N ALA A 278 -1.99 -22.30 -5.84
CA ALA A 278 -0.95 -22.71 -4.92
C ALA A 278 -1.40 -22.36 -3.50
N LYS A 279 -1.75 -23.40 -2.69
CA LYS A 279 -1.82 -23.26 -1.24
C LYS A 279 -0.50 -22.66 -0.78
N TRP A 280 -0.54 -21.45 -0.31
CA TRP A 280 0.61 -20.80 0.27
C TRP A 280 0.95 -21.53 1.57
N ARG A 281 1.78 -22.57 1.48
CA ARG A 281 2.52 -23.07 2.63
C ARG A 281 3.68 -22.12 2.79
N GLY A 282 3.68 -21.37 3.90
CA GLY A 282 4.81 -20.52 4.26
C GLY A 282 6.11 -21.29 4.08
N ARG A 283 7.01 -20.73 3.30
CA ARG A 283 8.36 -21.30 3.14
C ARG A 283 9.13 -21.09 4.43
N ARG A 284 8.94 -21.98 5.38
CA ARG A 284 9.88 -22.09 6.51
C ARG A 284 11.20 -22.82 6.14
N ASP A 285 11.29 -23.40 4.93
CA ASP A 285 12.27 -24.45 4.69
C ASP A 285 13.29 -24.13 3.58
N ARG A 286 13.65 -22.88 3.30
CA ARG A 286 14.71 -22.59 2.32
C ARG A 286 15.88 -21.77 2.82
N TRP A 287 16.00 -21.50 4.11
CA TRP A 287 17.13 -20.76 4.68
C TRP A 287 18.16 -21.63 5.41
N HIS A 288 17.97 -22.96 5.49
CA HIS A 288 18.85 -23.84 6.27
C HIS A 288 19.78 -24.75 5.45
N ASP A 289 19.92 -24.57 4.13
CA ASP A 289 20.79 -25.49 3.34
C ASP A 289 21.84 -24.75 2.47
N ARG A 290 22.61 -23.86 3.08
CA ARG A 290 23.88 -23.37 2.51
C ARG A 290 25.02 -23.34 3.52
N SER A 291 25.13 -24.35 4.36
CA SER A 291 26.31 -24.56 5.18
C SER A 291 26.80 -26.01 5.06
N ASN A 292 27.25 -26.40 3.89
CA ASN A 292 28.12 -27.57 3.75
C ASN A 292 29.16 -27.33 2.66
N PRO A 293 30.44 -26.98 3.03
CA PRO A 293 31.54 -26.82 2.10
C PRO A 293 32.32 -28.10 1.92
N ASN A 294 31.69 -29.26 1.67
CA ASN A 294 32.40 -30.50 1.31
C ASN A 294 31.51 -31.40 0.47
N ARG A 295 31.57 -31.20 -0.84
CA ARG A 295 31.52 -32.33 -1.82
C ARG A 295 32.32 -31.95 -3.04
N ALA A 296 33.40 -32.73 -3.22
CA ALA A 296 34.26 -32.77 -4.38
C ALA A 296 33.50 -33.07 -5.68
#